data_bc08297f73ef387da0de14ffa05eddd9
#
_entry.id   bc08297f73ef387da0de14ffa05eddd9
#
_cell.length_a   1.000
_cell.length_b   1.000
_cell.length_c   1.000
_cell.angle_alpha   90.00
_cell.angle_beta   90.00
_cell.angle_gamma   90.00
#
_symmetry.space_group_name_H-M   'P 1'
#
loop_
_entity.id
_entity.type
_entity.pdbx_description
1 polymer ?
#
loop_
_entity_poly.entity_id
_entity_poly.type
_entity_poly.pdbx_seq_one_letter_code
_entity_poly.pdbx_strand_id
1 'polypeptide(L)'
;MIRIAIDAMGGDLAPAAIVKGAIDSLSSCPNTKLLLYGEEKSIQEECAKYQYDTERIEIIPCSENISLHESPVMAIRRKKDSGIVKGMKAVKEGEAEAFLSAGSTGAILAGGQLIVGREKGVLRPPLAALMPTRQGVTLLTDCGANVDAHPEWLVQFAKMGAIYMKEMLGVPSPTVGLVNIGAEEEKGNALVKAAMEMCKEEKDLNFIGSVEARDIVEGNCSVVVADAFVGNVVLKMYEGVGKMLLSEIKAGIKEGGPLSLVGGALISSALRKRMTKFDAKSYGGAPILGLKGLVVKVHGNTDGVEIITAIRQAKEFAEKGLTKKIAEALDFSDKEEESKEE
;
A
#
# COMPACT_ATOMS: atom_id res chain seq x y z
N MET A 1 -19.93 12.54 3.64
CA MET A 1 -19.16 12.43 2.37
C MET A 1 -17.71 12.20 2.78
N ILE A 2 -17.08 11.14 2.30
CA ILE A 2 -15.67 10.82 2.58
C ILE A 2 -14.77 11.78 1.79
N ARG A 3 -13.85 12.48 2.47
CA ARG A 3 -12.90 13.41 1.85
C ARG A 3 -11.54 12.72 1.73
N ILE A 4 -10.97 12.73 0.53
CA ILE A 4 -9.68 12.10 0.26
C ILE A 4 -8.72 13.16 -0.26
N ALA A 5 -7.64 13.40 0.47
CA ALA A 5 -6.55 14.28 0.08
C ALA A 5 -5.63 13.54 -0.91
N ILE A 6 -5.32 14.16 -2.04
CA ILE A 6 -4.51 13.56 -3.10
C ILE A 6 -3.39 14.53 -3.47
N ASP A 7 -2.15 14.08 -3.38
CA ASP A 7 -0.99 14.78 -3.93
C ASP A 7 -1.03 14.69 -5.46
N ALA A 8 -1.52 15.75 -6.10
CA ALA A 8 -1.68 15.79 -7.55
C ALA A 8 -0.36 15.92 -8.32
N MET A 9 0.74 16.28 -7.65
CA MET A 9 2.05 16.49 -8.25
C MET A 9 3.02 15.31 -8.04
N GLY A 10 2.58 14.26 -7.34
CA GLY A 10 3.38 13.08 -7.07
C GLY A 10 3.33 12.05 -8.20
N GLY A 11 4.51 11.52 -8.59
CA GLY A 11 4.65 10.49 -9.63
C GLY A 11 5.15 11.00 -10.98
N ASP A 12 5.55 10.03 -11.83
CA ASP A 12 6.24 10.31 -13.10
C ASP A 12 5.33 10.95 -14.16
N LEU A 13 4.02 10.69 -14.08
CA LEU A 13 3.00 11.18 -15.02
C LEU A 13 2.06 12.23 -14.37
N ALA A 14 2.49 12.84 -13.25
CA ALA A 14 1.76 13.91 -12.60
C ALA A 14 1.86 15.22 -13.42
N PRO A 15 0.83 16.10 -13.36
CA PRO A 15 -0.46 15.88 -12.72
C PRO A 15 -1.45 15.08 -13.56
N ALA A 16 -1.18 14.84 -14.83
CA ALA A 16 -2.13 14.33 -15.82
C ALA A 16 -2.76 12.98 -15.41
N ALA A 17 -1.95 11.98 -15.05
CA ALA A 17 -2.45 10.67 -14.65
C ALA A 17 -3.22 10.72 -13.33
N ILE A 18 -2.77 11.55 -12.38
CA ILE A 18 -3.40 11.69 -11.06
C ILE A 18 -4.77 12.36 -11.19
N VAL A 19 -4.83 13.49 -11.89
CA VAL A 19 -6.09 14.23 -12.11
C VAL A 19 -7.10 13.39 -12.89
N LYS A 20 -6.65 12.75 -13.97
CA LYS A 20 -7.52 11.84 -14.75
C LYS A 20 -8.07 10.72 -13.89
N GLY A 21 -7.22 10.00 -13.15
CA GLY A 21 -7.63 8.91 -12.27
C GLY A 21 -8.58 9.37 -11.17
N ALA A 22 -8.36 10.56 -10.60
CA ALA A 22 -9.25 11.18 -9.63
C ALA A 22 -10.64 11.43 -10.22
N ILE A 23 -10.71 12.07 -11.39
CA ILE A 23 -11.99 12.35 -12.09
C ILE A 23 -12.71 11.06 -12.44
N ASP A 24 -12.03 10.09 -13.05
CA ASP A 24 -12.61 8.80 -13.46
C ASP A 24 -13.16 8.02 -12.25
N SER A 25 -12.55 8.16 -11.06
CA SER A 25 -13.00 7.51 -9.84
C SER A 25 -14.35 7.98 -9.33
N LEU A 26 -14.78 9.20 -9.66
CA LEU A 26 -16.04 9.78 -9.18
C LEU A 26 -17.27 8.94 -9.55
N SER A 27 -17.24 8.25 -10.69
CA SER A 27 -18.32 7.39 -11.15
C SER A 27 -18.50 6.14 -10.27
N SER A 28 -17.37 5.58 -9.80
CA SER A 28 -17.32 4.35 -8.99
C SER A 28 -17.30 4.60 -7.48
N CYS A 29 -17.04 5.83 -7.06
CA CYS A 29 -16.94 6.23 -5.66
C CYS A 29 -18.00 7.30 -5.31
N PRO A 30 -19.29 6.96 -5.24
CA PRO A 30 -20.31 7.90 -4.80
C PRO A 30 -20.04 8.35 -3.36
N ASN A 31 -20.51 9.55 -3.00
CA ASN A 31 -20.32 10.15 -1.66
C ASN A 31 -18.85 10.41 -1.27
N THR A 32 -17.98 10.60 -2.26
CA THR A 32 -16.57 10.95 -2.04
C THR A 32 -16.29 12.34 -2.59
N LYS A 33 -15.57 13.17 -1.84
CA LYS A 33 -15.00 14.46 -2.27
C LYS A 33 -13.48 14.32 -2.31
N LEU A 34 -12.88 14.77 -3.40
CA LEU A 34 -11.45 14.69 -3.65
C LEU A 34 -10.82 16.07 -3.48
N LEU A 35 -9.78 16.16 -2.66
CA LEU A 35 -9.01 17.37 -2.40
C LEU A 35 -7.66 17.23 -3.12
N LEU A 36 -7.49 17.92 -4.25
CA LEU A 36 -6.29 17.85 -5.08
C LEU A 36 -5.28 18.90 -4.64
N TYR A 37 -4.18 18.47 -4.05
CA TYR A 37 -3.10 19.32 -3.56
C TYR A 37 -1.99 19.45 -4.60
N GLY A 38 -1.65 20.66 -5.02
CA GLY A 38 -0.56 20.90 -5.98
C GLY A 38 -0.60 22.26 -6.63
N GLU A 39 0.14 22.41 -7.74
CA GLU A 39 0.16 23.65 -8.51
C GLU A 39 -1.19 23.88 -9.18
N GLU A 40 -1.89 24.93 -8.72
CA GLU A 40 -3.28 25.20 -9.07
C GLU A 40 -3.51 25.27 -10.58
N LYS A 41 -2.66 26.02 -11.29
CA LYS A 41 -2.77 26.23 -12.75
C LYS A 41 -2.66 24.89 -13.50
N SER A 42 -1.67 24.10 -13.20
CA SER A 42 -1.46 22.78 -13.83
C SER A 42 -2.63 21.83 -13.58
N ILE A 43 -3.17 21.82 -12.36
CA ILE A 43 -4.34 20.98 -12.03
C ILE A 43 -5.58 21.47 -12.77
N GLN A 44 -5.82 22.79 -12.82
CA GLN A 44 -6.95 23.37 -13.56
C GLN A 44 -6.89 23.07 -15.04
N GLU A 45 -5.70 23.21 -15.67
CA GLU A 45 -5.48 22.88 -17.08
C GLU A 45 -5.77 21.40 -17.39
N GLU A 46 -5.41 20.49 -16.48
CA GLU A 46 -5.75 19.07 -16.63
C GLU A 46 -7.24 18.80 -16.44
N CYS A 47 -7.85 19.37 -15.39
CA CYS A 47 -9.28 19.23 -15.11
C CYS A 47 -10.15 19.72 -16.28
N ALA A 48 -9.73 20.83 -16.95
CA ALA A 48 -10.47 21.41 -18.06
C ALA A 48 -10.60 20.48 -19.30
N LYS A 49 -9.83 19.40 -19.36
CA LYS A 49 -9.90 18.39 -20.44
C LYS A 49 -11.06 17.42 -20.27
N TYR A 50 -11.73 17.42 -19.13
CA TYR A 50 -12.74 16.42 -18.75
C TYR A 50 -14.04 17.08 -18.30
N GLN A 51 -15.14 16.34 -18.45
CA GLN A 51 -16.41 16.68 -17.81
C GLN A 51 -16.54 15.90 -16.50
N TYR A 52 -16.79 16.57 -15.40
CA TYR A 52 -16.92 15.95 -14.08
C TYR A 52 -17.81 16.81 -13.16
N ASP A 53 -18.22 16.25 -12.03
CA ASP A 53 -18.95 16.95 -10.98
C ASP A 53 -17.98 17.85 -10.20
N THR A 54 -18.04 19.15 -10.46
CA THR A 54 -17.15 20.15 -9.88
C THR A 54 -17.32 20.36 -8.37
N GLU A 55 -18.48 19.99 -7.81
CA GLU A 55 -18.72 20.09 -6.36
C GLU A 55 -17.95 19.01 -5.59
N ARG A 56 -17.54 17.94 -6.28
CA ARG A 56 -16.84 16.80 -5.69
C ARG A 56 -15.31 16.84 -5.85
N ILE A 57 -14.78 17.84 -6.53
CA ILE A 57 -13.34 18.08 -6.63
C ILE A 57 -13.04 19.48 -6.13
N GLU A 58 -12.09 19.57 -5.22
CA GLU A 58 -11.57 20.85 -4.70
C GLU A 58 -10.06 20.90 -4.93
N ILE A 59 -9.57 22.00 -5.50
CA ILE A 59 -8.15 22.22 -5.73
C ILE A 59 -7.59 23.05 -4.58
N ILE A 60 -6.56 22.50 -3.93
CA ILE A 60 -5.88 23.17 -2.82
C ILE A 60 -4.49 23.59 -3.32
N PRO A 61 -4.25 24.90 -3.52
CA PRO A 61 -2.99 25.37 -4.06
C PRO A 61 -1.79 25.02 -3.18
N CYS A 62 -0.71 24.55 -3.80
CA CYS A 62 0.59 24.31 -3.19
C CYS A 62 1.69 24.87 -4.08
N SER A 63 2.60 25.66 -3.50
CA SER A 63 3.69 26.31 -4.23
C SER A 63 4.98 25.49 -4.27
N GLU A 64 5.04 24.39 -3.49
CA GLU A 64 6.23 23.53 -3.38
C GLU A 64 5.92 22.09 -3.80
N ASN A 65 6.91 21.42 -4.38
CA ASN A 65 6.85 20.00 -4.70
C ASN A 65 8.08 19.27 -4.13
N ILE A 66 7.88 18.06 -3.59
CA ILE A 66 8.96 17.21 -3.06
C ILE A 66 9.39 16.22 -4.15
N SER A 67 10.64 16.36 -4.63
CA SER A 67 11.20 15.48 -5.65
C SER A 67 11.69 14.15 -5.07
N LEU A 68 11.90 13.16 -5.96
CA LEU A 68 12.40 11.82 -5.59
C LEU A 68 13.83 11.83 -5.06
N HIS A 69 14.62 12.87 -5.40
CA HIS A 69 16.05 12.95 -5.07
C HIS A 69 16.34 13.72 -3.77
N GLU A 70 15.33 14.27 -3.14
CA GLU A 70 15.49 15.03 -1.90
C GLU A 70 15.58 14.11 -0.68
N SER A 71 16.34 14.53 0.35
CA SER A 71 16.33 13.87 1.64
C SER A 71 14.92 13.90 2.24
N PRO A 72 14.25 12.75 2.45
CA PRO A 72 12.84 12.68 2.82
C PRO A 72 12.48 13.51 4.05
N VAL A 73 13.20 13.31 5.15
CA VAL A 73 12.92 14.01 6.43
C VAL A 73 13.15 15.52 6.30
N MET A 74 14.20 15.93 5.57
CA MET A 74 14.49 17.36 5.37
C MET A 74 13.46 18.01 4.47
N ALA A 75 13.00 17.33 3.41
CA ALA A 75 11.96 17.82 2.52
C ALA A 75 10.64 18.05 3.29
N ILE A 76 10.20 17.08 4.09
CA ILE A 76 9.00 17.21 4.95
C ILE A 76 9.11 18.36 5.96
N ARG A 77 10.31 18.59 6.51
CA ARG A 77 10.54 19.68 7.45
C ARG A 77 10.58 21.07 6.81
N ARG A 78 11.13 21.18 5.60
CA ARG A 78 11.34 22.47 4.91
C ARG A 78 10.17 22.86 4.03
N LYS A 79 9.63 21.97 3.23
CA LYS A 79 8.60 22.25 2.22
C LYS A 79 7.19 22.13 2.81
N LYS A 80 6.85 23.14 3.62
CA LYS A 80 5.56 23.15 4.36
C LYS A 80 4.34 23.37 3.47
N ASP A 81 4.53 23.97 2.30
CA ASP A 81 3.50 24.22 1.30
C ASP A 81 3.50 23.21 0.16
N SER A 82 4.03 22.00 0.39
CA SER A 82 3.95 20.90 -0.57
C SER A 82 2.67 20.08 -0.42
N GLY A 83 2.22 19.46 -1.53
CA GLY A 83 1.03 18.61 -1.55
C GLY A 83 1.08 17.48 -0.52
N ILE A 84 2.25 16.84 -0.36
CA ILE A 84 2.45 15.80 0.66
C ILE A 84 2.25 16.35 2.07
N VAL A 85 2.85 17.50 2.42
CA VAL A 85 2.77 18.04 3.78
C VAL A 85 1.38 18.56 4.09
N LYS A 86 0.76 19.31 3.18
CA LYS A 86 -0.60 19.87 3.38
C LYS A 86 -1.66 18.76 3.39
N GLY A 87 -1.60 17.81 2.46
CA GLY A 87 -2.54 16.70 2.44
C GLY A 87 -2.47 15.82 3.68
N MET A 88 -1.27 15.55 4.22
CA MET A 88 -1.12 14.81 5.47
C MET A 88 -1.58 15.62 6.71
N LYS A 89 -1.42 16.94 6.69
CA LYS A 89 -2.00 17.79 7.73
C LYS A 89 -3.52 17.75 7.72
N ALA A 90 -4.13 17.80 6.55
CA ALA A 90 -5.58 17.67 6.41
C ALA A 90 -6.11 16.36 7.02
N VAL A 91 -5.36 15.23 6.86
CA VAL A 91 -5.71 13.97 7.54
C VAL A 91 -5.55 14.09 9.06
N LYS A 92 -4.45 14.66 9.54
CA LYS A 92 -4.21 14.85 10.98
C LYS A 92 -5.28 15.72 11.65
N GLU A 93 -5.76 16.75 10.96
CA GLU A 93 -6.71 17.74 11.45
C GLU A 93 -8.17 17.30 11.25
N GLY A 94 -8.38 16.11 10.62
CA GLY A 94 -9.71 15.56 10.35
C GLY A 94 -10.45 16.27 9.20
N GLU A 95 -9.73 17.04 8.39
CA GLU A 95 -10.27 17.67 7.18
C GLU A 95 -10.36 16.67 6.00
N ALA A 96 -9.59 15.58 6.05
CA ALA A 96 -9.67 14.45 5.13
C ALA A 96 -9.57 13.14 5.91
N GLU A 97 -10.26 12.11 5.42
CA GLU A 97 -10.25 10.77 6.01
C GLU A 97 -9.04 9.92 5.53
N ALA A 98 -8.45 10.29 4.38
CA ALA A 98 -7.29 9.60 3.83
C ALA A 98 -6.39 10.54 3.02
N PHE A 99 -5.12 10.18 2.90
CA PHE A 99 -4.15 10.82 2.01
C PHE A 99 -3.57 9.81 1.02
N LEU A 100 -3.52 10.17 -0.27
CA LEU A 100 -2.91 9.38 -1.35
C LEU A 100 -1.80 10.16 -2.03
N SER A 101 -0.68 9.50 -2.32
CA SER A 101 0.39 10.08 -3.15
C SER A 101 1.15 9.01 -3.93
N ALA A 102 1.48 9.33 -5.19
CA ALA A 102 2.41 8.58 -6.03
C ALA A 102 3.86 9.14 -5.95
N GLY A 103 4.11 10.11 -5.08
CA GLY A 103 5.41 10.75 -4.87
C GLY A 103 6.45 9.87 -4.17
N SER A 104 7.50 10.50 -3.64
CA SER A 104 8.61 9.82 -2.96
C SER A 104 8.15 8.96 -1.79
N THR A 105 8.41 7.64 -1.84
CA THR A 105 8.07 6.71 -0.76
C THR A 105 8.69 7.15 0.57
N GLY A 106 9.96 7.56 0.56
CA GLY A 106 10.64 8.05 1.76
C GLY A 106 9.95 9.29 2.35
N ALA A 107 9.52 10.25 1.50
CA ALA A 107 8.82 11.44 1.97
C ALA A 107 7.44 11.10 2.54
N ILE A 108 6.71 10.17 1.91
CA ILE A 108 5.40 9.71 2.39
C ILE A 108 5.53 8.99 3.74
N LEU A 109 6.53 8.11 3.90
CA LEU A 109 6.83 7.43 5.18
C LEU A 109 7.24 8.42 6.27
N ALA A 110 8.14 9.36 5.95
CA ALA A 110 8.58 10.40 6.90
C ALA A 110 7.42 11.31 7.30
N GLY A 111 6.59 11.73 6.34
CA GLY A 111 5.42 12.56 6.58
C GLY A 111 4.35 11.84 7.41
N GLY A 112 4.09 10.57 7.11
CA GLY A 112 3.19 9.73 7.89
C GLY A 112 3.59 9.67 9.37
N GLN A 113 4.87 9.44 9.65
CA GLN A 113 5.36 9.40 11.04
C GLN A 113 5.44 10.77 11.71
N LEU A 114 5.89 11.83 11.01
CA LEU A 114 6.17 13.13 11.61
C LEU A 114 4.95 14.05 11.67
N ILE A 115 3.99 13.89 10.74
CA ILE A 115 2.81 14.75 10.63
C ILE A 115 1.58 14.04 11.16
N VAL A 116 1.21 12.91 10.56
CA VAL A 116 0.01 12.15 10.95
C VAL A 116 0.21 11.52 12.33
N GLY A 117 1.38 10.94 12.57
CA GLY A 117 1.73 10.29 13.83
C GLY A 117 1.30 8.82 13.89
N ARG A 118 1.91 8.08 14.82
CA ARG A 118 1.61 6.66 15.08
C ARG A 118 0.46 6.51 16.06
N GLU A 119 -0.32 5.46 15.94
CA GLU A 119 -1.27 5.05 16.97
C GLU A 119 -0.55 4.67 18.26
N LYS A 120 -1.26 4.79 19.39
CA LYS A 120 -0.72 4.38 20.70
C LYS A 120 -0.40 2.87 20.67
N GLY A 121 0.74 2.49 21.19
CA GLY A 121 1.20 1.10 21.19
C GLY A 121 1.93 0.67 19.90
N VAL A 122 1.79 1.36 18.78
CA VAL A 122 2.52 1.04 17.54
C VAL A 122 3.99 1.46 17.65
N LEU A 123 4.89 0.49 17.60
CA LEU A 123 6.34 0.74 17.64
C LEU A 123 6.85 1.34 16.33
N ARG A 124 6.47 0.75 15.21
CA ARG A 124 6.81 1.22 13.86
C ARG A 124 5.67 0.93 12.87
N PRO A 125 5.23 1.90 12.08
CA PRO A 125 4.29 1.70 11.00
C PRO A 125 4.97 0.99 9.81
N PRO A 126 4.46 -0.18 9.35
CA PRO A 126 4.95 -0.84 8.15
C PRO A 126 4.23 -0.35 6.90
N LEU A 127 4.88 -0.51 5.74
CA LEU A 127 4.25 -0.41 4.43
C LEU A 127 3.72 -1.78 4.04
N ALA A 128 2.44 -1.90 3.72
CA ALA A 128 1.79 -3.17 3.40
C ALA A 128 1.29 -3.17 1.95
N ALA A 129 1.67 -4.18 1.17
CA ALA A 129 1.27 -4.31 -0.22
C ALA A 129 0.53 -5.63 -0.47
N LEU A 130 -0.56 -5.57 -1.23
CA LEU A 130 -1.25 -6.77 -1.71
C LEU A 130 -0.50 -7.35 -2.92
N MET A 131 -0.07 -8.59 -2.80
CA MET A 131 0.55 -9.36 -3.88
C MET A 131 -0.47 -10.34 -4.45
N PRO A 132 -0.74 -10.28 -5.76
CA PRO A 132 -1.51 -11.30 -6.45
C PRO A 132 -0.86 -12.69 -6.35
N THR A 133 -1.67 -13.71 -6.14
CA THR A 133 -1.22 -15.10 -6.02
C THR A 133 -2.13 -16.03 -6.81
N ARG A 134 -1.80 -17.31 -6.88
CA ARG A 134 -2.63 -18.32 -7.56
C ARG A 134 -4.01 -18.47 -6.92
N GLN A 135 -4.11 -18.32 -5.60
CA GLN A 135 -5.35 -18.50 -4.83
C GLN A 135 -6.07 -17.19 -4.46
N GLY A 136 -5.57 -16.05 -4.93
CA GLY A 136 -6.15 -14.73 -4.63
C GLY A 136 -5.09 -13.68 -4.38
N VAL A 137 -5.01 -13.15 -3.15
CA VAL A 137 -3.99 -12.18 -2.75
C VAL A 137 -3.37 -12.55 -1.41
N THR A 138 -2.10 -12.21 -1.26
CA THR A 138 -1.36 -12.26 0.00
C THR A 138 -0.91 -10.86 0.37
N LEU A 139 -1.03 -10.47 1.62
CA LEU A 139 -0.49 -9.21 2.12
C LEU A 139 0.98 -9.38 2.49
N LEU A 140 1.86 -8.64 1.84
CA LEU A 140 3.28 -8.54 2.22
C LEU A 140 3.50 -7.32 3.10
N THR A 141 4.09 -7.49 4.26
CA THR A 141 4.40 -6.45 5.24
C THR A 141 5.63 -6.83 6.08
N ASP A 142 6.66 -5.99 6.24
CA ASP A 142 6.90 -4.67 5.72
C ASP A 142 7.54 -4.76 4.32
N CYS A 143 7.19 -3.87 3.42
CA CYS A 143 7.77 -3.86 2.08
C CYS A 143 8.46 -2.54 1.70
N GLY A 144 8.86 -1.72 2.69
CA GLY A 144 9.57 -0.49 2.35
C GLY A 144 9.78 0.56 3.43
N ALA A 145 9.33 0.35 4.68
CA ALA A 145 9.39 1.36 5.72
C ALA A 145 10.54 1.17 6.73
N ASN A 146 10.79 -0.06 7.19
CA ASN A 146 11.69 -0.35 8.31
C ASN A 146 12.74 -1.39 7.89
N VAL A 147 13.90 -0.92 7.40
CA VAL A 147 14.97 -1.77 6.84
C VAL A 147 15.63 -2.60 7.93
N ASP A 148 16.01 -1.97 9.05
CA ASP A 148 16.60 -2.63 10.20
C ASP A 148 15.52 -2.85 11.27
N ALA A 149 14.74 -3.91 11.12
CA ALA A 149 13.63 -4.21 12.02
C ALA A 149 14.08 -4.93 13.30
N HIS A 150 13.27 -4.82 14.34
CA HIS A 150 13.39 -5.60 15.58
C HIS A 150 12.31 -6.70 15.62
N PRO A 151 12.52 -7.80 16.38
CA PRO A 151 11.56 -8.90 16.45
C PRO A 151 10.14 -8.46 16.83
N GLU A 152 10.02 -7.56 17.82
CA GLU A 152 8.74 -7.03 18.31
C GLU A 152 7.97 -6.27 17.23
N TRP A 153 8.69 -5.64 16.28
CA TRP A 153 8.04 -4.94 15.17
C TRP A 153 7.43 -5.92 14.18
N LEU A 154 8.12 -7.04 13.90
CA LEU A 154 7.60 -8.08 13.01
C LEU A 154 6.32 -8.71 13.60
N VAL A 155 6.25 -8.89 14.92
CA VAL A 155 5.03 -9.34 15.60
C VAL A 155 3.89 -8.34 15.42
N GLN A 156 4.16 -7.04 15.58
CA GLN A 156 3.14 -6.01 15.33
C GLN A 156 2.73 -5.96 13.87
N PHE A 157 3.66 -6.12 12.91
CA PHE A 157 3.34 -6.19 11.48
C PHE A 157 2.43 -7.38 11.18
N ALA A 158 2.68 -8.53 11.80
CA ALA A 158 1.84 -9.72 11.73
C ALA A 158 0.41 -9.44 12.19
N LYS A 159 0.25 -8.84 13.36
CA LYS A 159 -1.06 -8.47 13.92
C LYS A 159 -1.80 -7.47 13.04
N MET A 160 -1.14 -6.38 12.64
CA MET A 160 -1.74 -5.36 11.76
C MET A 160 -2.13 -5.95 10.41
N GLY A 161 -1.30 -6.83 9.84
CA GLY A 161 -1.58 -7.53 8.60
C GLY A 161 -2.79 -8.47 8.72
N ALA A 162 -2.90 -9.22 9.82
CA ALA A 162 -4.04 -10.09 10.08
C ALA A 162 -5.35 -9.29 10.19
N ILE A 163 -5.33 -8.16 10.91
CA ILE A 163 -6.48 -7.25 11.01
C ILE A 163 -6.87 -6.72 9.63
N TYR A 164 -5.88 -6.30 8.83
CA TYR A 164 -6.10 -5.83 7.48
C TYR A 164 -6.81 -6.90 6.62
N MET A 165 -6.30 -8.12 6.58
CA MET A 165 -6.88 -9.20 5.79
C MET A 165 -8.29 -9.57 6.25
N LYS A 166 -8.51 -9.59 7.56
CA LYS A 166 -9.83 -9.87 8.16
C LYS A 166 -10.85 -8.80 7.83
N GLU A 167 -10.53 -7.54 8.12
CA GLU A 167 -11.48 -6.44 8.06
C GLU A 167 -11.70 -5.91 6.63
N MET A 168 -10.65 -5.91 5.81
CA MET A 168 -10.73 -5.36 4.47
C MET A 168 -11.09 -6.40 3.41
N LEU A 169 -10.56 -7.62 3.53
CA LEU A 169 -10.75 -8.67 2.54
C LEU A 169 -11.70 -9.80 3.02
N GLY A 170 -12.20 -9.71 4.24
CA GLY A 170 -13.17 -10.66 4.78
C GLY A 170 -12.61 -12.07 5.02
N VAL A 171 -11.30 -12.19 5.24
CA VAL A 171 -10.66 -13.48 5.58
C VAL A 171 -10.87 -13.76 7.07
N PRO A 172 -11.69 -14.74 7.48
CA PRO A 172 -12.11 -14.86 8.88
C PRO A 172 -10.96 -15.15 9.85
N SER A 173 -10.00 -15.99 9.42
CA SER A 173 -8.82 -16.40 10.21
C SER A 173 -7.58 -16.32 9.31
N PRO A 174 -7.01 -15.13 9.10
CA PRO A 174 -5.87 -14.97 8.21
C PRO A 174 -4.66 -15.74 8.74
N THR A 175 -4.08 -16.60 7.92
CA THR A 175 -2.80 -17.26 8.22
C THR A 175 -1.67 -16.26 8.12
N VAL A 176 -0.72 -16.33 9.04
CA VAL A 176 0.43 -15.42 9.10
C VAL A 176 1.73 -16.21 9.12
N GLY A 177 2.69 -15.84 8.28
CA GLY A 177 4.00 -16.47 8.25
C GLY A 177 5.13 -15.45 8.09
N LEU A 178 6.31 -15.83 8.57
CA LEU A 178 7.53 -15.02 8.40
C LEU A 178 8.31 -15.50 7.17
N VAL A 179 8.78 -14.54 6.35
CA VAL A 179 9.69 -14.86 5.24
C VAL A 179 10.97 -15.49 5.80
N ASN A 180 11.30 -16.66 5.31
CA ASN A 180 12.49 -17.38 5.72
C ASN A 180 13.18 -18.08 4.52
N ILE A 181 14.40 -18.58 4.74
CA ILE A 181 15.24 -19.27 3.74
C ILE A 181 14.97 -20.78 3.67
N GLY A 182 14.10 -21.31 4.52
CA GLY A 182 13.69 -22.70 4.59
C GLY A 182 12.54 -22.90 5.56
N ALA A 183 11.88 -24.06 5.48
CA ALA A 183 10.71 -24.37 6.30
C ALA A 183 11.08 -24.83 7.73
N GLU A 184 12.34 -25.27 7.93
CA GLU A 184 12.81 -25.80 9.21
C GLU A 184 12.98 -24.68 10.23
N GLU A 185 12.65 -24.94 11.51
CA GLU A 185 12.68 -23.95 12.58
C GLU A 185 14.07 -23.37 12.88
N GLU A 186 15.13 -24.16 12.62
CA GLU A 186 16.52 -23.72 12.83
C GLU A 186 17.02 -22.77 11.75
N LYS A 187 16.30 -22.64 10.64
CA LYS A 187 16.68 -21.74 9.53
C LYS A 187 16.37 -20.28 9.85
N GLY A 188 17.07 -19.40 9.18
CA GLY A 188 16.87 -17.96 9.28
C GLY A 188 17.95 -17.25 10.07
N ASN A 189 17.92 -15.92 9.98
CA ASN A 189 18.79 -15.04 10.75
C ASN A 189 18.27 -14.83 12.18
N ALA A 190 19.04 -14.11 13.01
CA ALA A 190 18.68 -13.85 14.41
C ALA A 190 17.33 -13.14 14.55
N LEU A 191 17.01 -12.17 13.65
CA LEU A 191 15.75 -11.44 13.64
C LEU A 191 14.56 -12.38 13.45
N VAL A 192 14.60 -13.22 12.39
CA VAL A 192 13.50 -14.13 12.04
C VAL A 192 13.29 -15.16 13.15
N LYS A 193 14.35 -15.74 13.71
CA LYS A 193 14.27 -16.72 14.80
C LYS A 193 13.62 -16.15 16.04
N ALA A 194 14.06 -14.96 16.48
CA ALA A 194 13.47 -14.30 17.64
C ALA A 194 12.00 -13.92 17.40
N ALA A 195 11.68 -13.36 16.22
CA ALA A 195 10.30 -13.02 15.89
C ALA A 195 9.40 -14.25 15.77
N MET A 196 9.92 -15.39 15.32
CA MET A 196 9.18 -16.65 15.21
C MET A 196 8.75 -17.16 16.58
N GLU A 197 9.65 -17.17 17.58
CA GLU A 197 9.31 -17.56 18.95
C GLU A 197 8.23 -16.63 19.52
N MET A 198 8.37 -15.32 19.37
CA MET A 198 7.37 -14.37 19.84
C MET A 198 6.01 -14.54 19.14
N CYS A 199 6.00 -14.80 17.82
CA CYS A 199 4.74 -15.03 17.09
C CYS A 199 4.02 -16.31 17.53
N LYS A 200 4.74 -17.37 17.93
CA LYS A 200 4.15 -18.60 18.46
C LYS A 200 3.44 -18.38 19.82
N GLU A 201 3.88 -17.42 20.62
CA GLU A 201 3.27 -17.08 21.91
C GLU A 201 1.98 -16.27 21.76
N GLU A 202 1.75 -15.64 20.59
CA GLU A 202 0.57 -14.81 20.34
C GLU A 202 -0.67 -15.65 20.03
N LYS A 203 -1.54 -15.81 21.02
CA LYS A 203 -2.74 -16.67 20.95
C LYS A 203 -3.77 -16.24 19.91
N ASP A 204 -3.83 -14.94 19.61
CA ASP A 204 -4.79 -14.35 18.68
C ASP A 204 -4.27 -14.33 17.22
N LEU A 205 -3.06 -14.86 16.99
CA LEU A 205 -2.44 -14.92 15.69
C LEU A 205 -2.49 -16.35 15.13
N ASN A 206 -3.11 -16.53 13.97
CA ASN A 206 -3.06 -17.81 13.25
C ASN A 206 -1.70 -17.98 12.56
N PHE A 207 -0.66 -18.16 13.38
CA PHE A 207 0.71 -18.23 12.93
C PHE A 207 1.05 -19.61 12.38
N ILE A 208 1.58 -19.68 11.14
CA ILE A 208 1.92 -20.92 10.43
C ILE A 208 3.43 -21.18 10.30
N GLY A 209 4.28 -20.32 10.90
CA GLY A 209 5.72 -20.48 10.89
C GLY A 209 6.39 -19.82 9.69
N SER A 210 7.39 -20.49 9.12
CA SER A 210 8.20 -20.02 7.99
C SER A 210 7.47 -20.10 6.65
N VAL A 211 7.69 -19.08 5.81
CA VAL A 211 7.24 -19.04 4.41
C VAL A 211 8.45 -18.76 3.51
N GLU A 212 8.76 -19.67 2.61
CA GLU A 212 9.80 -19.41 1.62
C GLU A 212 9.30 -18.45 0.53
N ALA A 213 10.17 -17.58 0.01
CA ALA A 213 9.79 -16.58 -0.98
C ALA A 213 9.15 -17.18 -2.24
N ARG A 214 9.56 -18.39 -2.64
CA ARG A 214 8.97 -19.11 -3.78
C ARG A 214 7.52 -19.54 -3.56
N ASP A 215 7.12 -19.76 -2.30
CA ASP A 215 5.79 -20.27 -1.95
C ASP A 215 4.76 -19.14 -1.78
N ILE A 216 5.21 -17.88 -1.67
CA ILE A 216 4.33 -16.71 -1.57
C ILE A 216 3.35 -16.67 -2.75
N VAL A 217 3.84 -16.94 -3.96
CA VAL A 217 3.03 -16.91 -5.19
C VAL A 217 1.94 -17.97 -5.25
N GLU A 218 2.02 -19.03 -4.44
CA GLU A 218 0.98 -20.05 -4.33
C GLU A 218 -0.25 -19.55 -3.56
N GLY A 219 -0.09 -18.60 -2.64
CA GLY A 219 -1.18 -17.99 -1.88
C GLY A 219 -1.67 -18.80 -0.69
N ASN A 220 -0.83 -19.70 -0.15
CA ASN A 220 -1.16 -20.53 1.02
C ASN A 220 -1.08 -19.75 2.34
N CYS A 221 -0.52 -18.53 2.33
CA CYS A 221 -0.40 -17.66 3.49
C CYS A 221 -1.10 -16.33 3.20
N SER A 222 -1.99 -15.90 4.11
CA SER A 222 -2.74 -14.66 3.94
C SER A 222 -1.88 -13.42 4.18
N VAL A 223 -0.97 -13.49 5.16
CA VAL A 223 -0.06 -12.40 5.54
C VAL A 223 1.36 -12.93 5.61
N VAL A 224 2.24 -12.35 4.83
CA VAL A 224 3.66 -12.68 4.81
C VAL A 224 4.44 -11.51 5.38
N VAL A 225 5.20 -11.75 6.43
CA VAL A 225 5.90 -10.72 7.20
C VAL A 225 7.40 -10.80 6.99
N ALA A 226 8.03 -9.66 6.79
CA ALA A 226 9.48 -9.48 6.69
C ALA A 226 9.89 -8.12 7.23
N ASP A 227 11.20 -7.89 7.42
CA ASP A 227 11.73 -6.54 7.44
C ASP A 227 11.62 -5.88 6.06
N ALA A 228 11.72 -4.54 6.00
CA ALA A 228 11.52 -3.82 4.74
C ALA A 228 12.61 -4.10 3.69
N PHE A 229 13.80 -4.54 4.07
CA PHE A 229 14.84 -4.90 3.11
C PHE A 229 14.42 -6.16 2.34
N VAL A 230 14.12 -7.24 3.06
CA VAL A 230 13.66 -8.50 2.47
C VAL A 230 12.35 -8.31 1.74
N GLY A 231 11.37 -7.67 2.37
CA GLY A 231 10.05 -7.46 1.77
C GLY A 231 10.10 -6.63 0.48
N ASN A 232 10.91 -5.57 0.42
CA ASN A 232 11.07 -4.78 -0.80
C ASN A 232 11.78 -5.58 -1.91
N VAL A 233 12.78 -6.40 -1.58
CA VAL A 233 13.45 -7.29 -2.54
C VAL A 233 12.45 -8.28 -3.12
N VAL A 234 11.64 -8.93 -2.29
CA VAL A 234 10.58 -9.87 -2.71
C VAL A 234 9.58 -9.17 -3.64
N LEU A 235 9.06 -8.01 -3.23
CA LEU A 235 8.09 -7.24 -4.02
C LEU A 235 8.66 -6.83 -5.39
N LYS A 236 9.86 -6.26 -5.42
CA LYS A 236 10.49 -5.78 -6.65
C LYS A 236 10.87 -6.92 -7.60
N MET A 237 11.34 -8.05 -7.06
CA MET A 237 11.62 -9.24 -7.87
C MET A 237 10.32 -9.79 -8.48
N TYR A 238 9.26 -9.91 -7.68
CA TYR A 238 7.95 -10.35 -8.16
C TYR A 238 7.43 -9.46 -9.30
N GLU A 239 7.45 -8.13 -9.11
CA GLU A 239 7.04 -7.16 -10.14
C GLU A 239 7.90 -7.26 -11.40
N GLY A 240 9.23 -7.40 -11.24
CA GLY A 240 10.18 -7.48 -12.34
C GLY A 240 10.00 -8.74 -13.18
N VAL A 241 9.91 -9.90 -12.53
CA VAL A 241 9.68 -11.19 -13.19
C VAL A 241 8.33 -11.21 -13.91
N GLY A 242 7.27 -10.69 -13.29
CA GLY A 242 5.96 -10.60 -13.93
C GLY A 242 5.99 -9.76 -15.21
N LYS A 243 6.63 -8.58 -15.18
CA LYS A 243 6.81 -7.72 -16.37
C LYS A 243 7.65 -8.39 -17.46
N MET A 244 8.75 -9.04 -17.08
CA MET A 244 9.62 -9.77 -18.00
C MET A 244 8.85 -10.87 -18.72
N LEU A 245 8.18 -11.75 -18.00
CA LEU A 245 7.44 -12.86 -18.59
C LEU A 245 6.34 -12.40 -19.55
N LEU A 246 5.61 -11.34 -19.19
CA LEU A 246 4.61 -10.74 -20.09
C LEU A 246 5.22 -10.14 -21.36
N SER A 247 6.40 -9.53 -21.24
CA SER A 247 7.14 -8.99 -22.38
C SER A 247 7.60 -10.10 -23.33
N GLU A 248 8.17 -11.18 -22.81
CA GLU A 248 8.63 -12.34 -23.57
C GLU A 248 7.47 -13.06 -24.29
N ILE A 249 6.33 -13.23 -23.62
CA ILE A 249 5.13 -13.80 -24.26
C ILE A 249 4.68 -12.93 -25.45
N LYS A 250 4.64 -11.59 -25.28
CA LYS A 250 4.29 -10.68 -26.37
C LYS A 250 5.30 -10.70 -27.52
N ALA A 251 6.60 -10.76 -27.20
CA ALA A 251 7.67 -10.86 -28.18
C ALA A 251 7.54 -12.16 -28.99
N GLY A 252 7.39 -13.31 -28.32
CA GLY A 252 7.21 -14.61 -28.97
C GLY A 252 6.00 -14.67 -29.92
N ILE A 253 4.88 -14.06 -29.52
CA ILE A 253 3.70 -13.95 -30.38
C ILE A 253 4.01 -13.11 -31.62
N LYS A 254 4.74 -11.99 -31.47
CA LYS A 254 5.07 -11.07 -32.57
C LYS A 254 6.08 -11.66 -33.54
N GLU A 255 7.12 -12.33 -33.02
CA GLU A 255 8.21 -12.91 -33.79
C GLU A 255 7.86 -14.24 -34.48
N GLY A 256 6.84 -14.95 -33.99
CA GLY A 256 6.36 -16.23 -34.55
C GLY A 256 5.62 -16.11 -35.89
N GLY A 257 5.56 -14.92 -36.49
CA GLY A 257 4.99 -14.69 -37.84
C GLY A 257 3.46 -14.59 -37.86
N PRO A 258 2.87 -14.52 -39.06
CA PRO A 258 1.44 -14.22 -39.22
C PRO A 258 0.49 -15.22 -38.51
N LEU A 259 0.85 -16.49 -38.51
CA LEU A 259 0.04 -17.52 -37.84
C LEU A 259 0.04 -17.38 -36.33
N SER A 260 1.20 -17.05 -35.75
CA SER A 260 1.35 -16.75 -34.32
C SER A 260 0.54 -15.51 -33.90
N LEU A 261 0.52 -14.47 -34.73
CA LEU A 261 -0.27 -13.27 -34.51
C LEU A 261 -1.77 -13.57 -34.47
N VAL A 262 -2.26 -14.38 -35.41
CA VAL A 262 -3.68 -14.84 -35.43
C VAL A 262 -3.99 -15.65 -34.18
N GLY A 263 -3.14 -16.63 -33.82
CA GLY A 263 -3.27 -17.41 -32.61
C GLY A 263 -3.26 -16.54 -31.34
N GLY A 264 -2.32 -15.60 -31.27
CA GLY A 264 -2.24 -14.62 -30.18
C GLY A 264 -3.50 -13.74 -30.05
N ALA A 265 -4.06 -13.29 -31.18
CA ALA A 265 -5.32 -12.53 -31.20
C ALA A 265 -6.49 -13.36 -30.66
N LEU A 266 -6.60 -14.62 -31.05
CA LEU A 266 -7.66 -15.53 -30.60
C LEU A 266 -7.62 -15.79 -29.09
N ILE A 267 -6.45 -15.96 -28.49
CA ILE A 267 -6.28 -16.20 -27.04
C ILE A 267 -6.21 -14.92 -26.21
N SER A 268 -6.05 -13.74 -26.83
CA SER A 268 -5.76 -12.46 -26.15
C SER A 268 -6.78 -12.11 -25.06
N SER A 269 -8.09 -12.35 -25.34
CA SER A 269 -9.16 -12.06 -24.37
C SER A 269 -9.08 -12.96 -23.14
N ALA A 270 -8.87 -14.28 -23.35
CA ALA A 270 -8.73 -15.25 -22.26
C ALA A 270 -7.47 -14.99 -21.44
N LEU A 271 -6.34 -14.70 -22.11
CA LEU A 271 -5.09 -14.36 -21.46
C LEU A 271 -5.23 -13.05 -20.65
N ARG A 272 -5.80 -12.01 -21.22
CA ARG A 272 -6.05 -10.74 -20.51
C ARG A 272 -6.86 -10.95 -19.24
N LYS A 273 -7.98 -11.70 -19.32
CA LYS A 273 -8.83 -12.02 -18.16
C LYS A 273 -8.06 -12.74 -17.06
N ARG A 274 -7.14 -13.65 -17.42
CA ARG A 274 -6.29 -14.33 -16.43
C ARG A 274 -5.21 -13.41 -15.86
N MET A 275 -4.57 -12.60 -16.70
CA MET A 275 -3.48 -11.72 -16.30
C MET A 275 -3.93 -10.52 -15.46
N THR A 276 -5.18 -10.05 -15.63
CA THR A 276 -5.74 -8.98 -14.78
C THR A 276 -5.70 -9.34 -13.29
N LYS A 277 -5.79 -10.63 -12.95
CA LYS A 277 -5.67 -11.08 -11.56
C LYS A 277 -4.26 -10.85 -10.98
N PHE A 278 -3.24 -10.80 -11.82
CA PHE A 278 -1.84 -10.61 -11.42
C PHE A 278 -1.37 -9.16 -11.59
N ASP A 279 -2.27 -8.26 -11.99
CA ASP A 279 -1.95 -6.84 -12.08
C ASP A 279 -2.09 -6.19 -10.70
N ALA A 280 -0.95 -5.83 -10.09
CA ALA A 280 -0.91 -5.16 -8.80
C ALA A 280 -1.73 -3.86 -8.77
N LYS A 281 -1.85 -3.17 -9.91
CA LYS A 281 -2.67 -1.95 -10.05
C LYS A 281 -4.16 -2.19 -9.74
N SER A 282 -4.63 -3.41 -9.88
CA SER A 282 -6.02 -3.78 -9.58
C SER A 282 -6.34 -3.82 -8.09
N TYR A 283 -5.32 -3.81 -7.23
CA TYR A 283 -5.47 -3.93 -5.77
C TYR A 283 -5.28 -2.60 -5.03
N GLY A 284 -5.00 -1.52 -5.75
CA GLY A 284 -4.82 -0.19 -5.18
C GLY A 284 -3.39 0.08 -4.71
N GLY A 285 -3.25 1.06 -3.82
CA GLY A 285 -1.95 1.42 -3.26
C GLY A 285 -1.58 0.60 -2.03
N ALA A 286 -0.38 0.84 -1.53
CA ALA A 286 0.15 0.25 -0.30
C ALA A 286 -0.14 1.19 0.89
N PRO A 287 -1.03 0.83 1.83
CA PRO A 287 -1.25 1.62 3.04
C PRO A 287 -0.07 1.51 4.00
N ILE A 288 0.15 2.58 4.76
CA ILE A 288 1.04 2.58 5.92
C ILE A 288 0.17 2.26 7.14
N LEU A 289 0.32 1.06 7.69
CA LEU A 289 -0.50 0.59 8.80
C LEU A 289 -0.01 1.16 10.13
N GLY A 290 -0.93 1.36 11.08
CA GLY A 290 -0.61 1.83 12.44
C GLY A 290 -0.33 3.33 12.57
N LEU A 291 -0.71 4.14 11.59
CA LEU A 291 -0.79 5.60 11.70
C LEU A 291 -2.16 6.02 12.23
N LYS A 292 -2.24 7.19 12.89
CA LYS A 292 -3.49 7.81 13.37
C LYS A 292 -4.46 8.21 12.26
N GLY A 293 -3.99 8.23 11.02
CA GLY A 293 -4.78 8.53 9.84
C GLY A 293 -4.34 7.69 8.66
N LEU A 294 -5.22 7.49 7.71
CA LEU A 294 -4.95 6.65 6.55
C LEU A 294 -4.03 7.34 5.55
N VAL A 295 -2.88 6.75 5.30
CA VAL A 295 -1.91 7.18 4.29
C VAL A 295 -1.66 6.02 3.34
N VAL A 296 -1.87 6.25 2.05
CA VAL A 296 -1.72 5.24 0.99
C VAL A 296 -0.67 5.70 -0.03
N LYS A 297 0.34 4.87 -0.23
CA LYS A 297 1.36 5.03 -1.27
C LYS A 297 0.91 4.36 -2.56
N VAL A 298 0.89 5.10 -3.66
CA VAL A 298 0.62 4.59 -5.01
C VAL A 298 1.92 4.51 -5.81
N HIS A 299 2.03 3.63 -6.79
CA HIS A 299 3.25 3.52 -7.61
C HIS A 299 3.59 4.84 -8.34
N GLY A 300 4.90 5.18 -8.40
CA GLY A 300 5.37 6.42 -9.05
C GLY A 300 5.04 6.49 -10.53
N ASN A 301 5.01 5.36 -11.24
CA ASN A 301 4.72 5.26 -12.67
C ASN A 301 3.25 4.93 -12.98
N THR A 302 2.32 5.32 -12.09
CA THR A 302 0.88 5.08 -12.30
C THR A 302 0.36 5.79 -13.55
N ASP A 303 -0.53 5.11 -14.28
CA ASP A 303 -1.22 5.63 -15.48
C ASP A 303 -2.64 6.17 -15.19
N GLY A 304 -3.00 6.28 -13.92
CA GLY A 304 -4.32 6.71 -13.46
C GLY A 304 -5.25 5.56 -13.05
N VAL A 305 -5.11 4.36 -13.59
CA VAL A 305 -5.96 3.20 -13.22
C VAL A 305 -5.77 2.83 -11.75
N GLU A 306 -4.54 2.82 -11.29
CA GLU A 306 -4.21 2.54 -9.89
C GLU A 306 -4.75 3.63 -8.95
N ILE A 307 -4.81 4.89 -9.40
CA ILE A 307 -5.41 6.00 -8.64
C ILE A 307 -6.91 5.73 -8.39
N ILE A 308 -7.65 5.27 -9.40
CA ILE A 308 -9.06 4.91 -9.24
C ILE A 308 -9.22 3.83 -8.16
N THR A 309 -8.39 2.80 -8.23
CA THR A 309 -8.44 1.68 -7.29
C THR A 309 -8.01 2.11 -5.89
N ALA A 310 -6.96 2.95 -5.78
CA ALA A 310 -6.49 3.48 -4.49
C ALA A 310 -7.52 4.40 -3.82
N ILE A 311 -8.25 5.23 -4.59
CA ILE A 311 -9.34 6.06 -4.06
C ILE A 311 -10.47 5.18 -3.52
N ARG A 312 -10.87 4.14 -4.28
CA ARG A 312 -11.88 3.18 -3.82
C ARG A 312 -11.45 2.45 -2.56
N GLN A 313 -10.20 2.00 -2.52
CA GLN A 313 -9.58 1.35 -1.36
C GLN A 313 -9.56 2.28 -0.15
N ALA A 314 -9.12 3.53 -0.31
CA ALA A 314 -9.07 4.51 0.76
C ALA A 314 -10.47 4.83 1.32
N LYS A 315 -11.47 4.96 0.42
CA LYS A 315 -12.87 5.13 0.81
C LYS A 315 -13.35 3.95 1.68
N GLU A 316 -13.11 2.72 1.21
CA GLU A 316 -13.51 1.51 1.94
C GLU A 316 -12.82 1.40 3.29
N PHE A 317 -11.52 1.74 3.38
CA PHE A 317 -10.77 1.76 4.64
C PHE A 317 -11.33 2.77 5.64
N ALA A 318 -11.69 3.96 5.15
CA ALA A 318 -12.30 4.99 5.98
C ALA A 318 -13.70 4.56 6.48
N GLU A 319 -14.52 4.00 5.61
CA GLU A 319 -15.86 3.50 5.96
C GLU A 319 -15.83 2.35 6.97
N LYS A 320 -14.85 1.44 6.86
CA LYS A 320 -14.68 0.31 7.78
C LYS A 320 -13.91 0.66 9.06
N GLY A 321 -13.33 1.85 9.14
CA GLY A 321 -12.60 2.32 10.32
C GLY A 321 -11.31 1.54 10.60
N LEU A 322 -10.54 1.19 9.56
CA LEU A 322 -9.33 0.35 9.65
C LEU A 322 -8.33 0.84 10.70
N THR A 323 -8.02 2.16 10.70
CA THR A 323 -7.07 2.74 11.67
C THR A 323 -7.50 2.53 13.11
N LYS A 324 -8.79 2.74 13.42
CA LYS A 324 -9.35 2.52 14.75
C LYS A 324 -9.29 1.05 15.17
N LYS A 325 -9.60 0.13 14.26
CA LYS A 325 -9.55 -1.31 14.55
C LYS A 325 -8.12 -1.80 14.82
N ILE A 326 -7.13 -1.25 14.10
CA ILE A 326 -5.72 -1.53 14.37
C ILE A 326 -5.34 -0.99 15.75
N ALA A 327 -5.75 0.24 16.11
CA ALA A 327 -5.46 0.84 17.41
C ALA A 327 -6.05 0.02 18.55
N GLU A 328 -7.32 -0.37 18.45
CA GLU A 328 -8.01 -1.18 19.45
C GLU A 328 -7.35 -2.57 19.68
N ALA A 329 -6.89 -3.21 18.62
CA ALA A 329 -6.23 -4.52 18.71
C ALA A 329 -4.77 -4.46 19.18
N LEU A 330 -4.13 -3.29 19.13
CA LEU A 330 -2.75 -3.07 19.60
C LEU A 330 -2.68 -2.28 20.91
N ASP A 331 -3.83 -1.99 21.54
CA ASP A 331 -3.83 -1.33 22.85
C ASP A 331 -3.37 -2.32 23.92
N PHE A 332 -2.14 -2.12 24.40
CA PHE A 332 -1.52 -2.93 25.46
C PHE A 332 -1.81 -2.39 26.87
N SER A 333 -2.78 -1.48 27.04
CA SER A 333 -3.08 -0.87 28.35
C SER A 333 -3.47 -1.89 29.43
N ASP A 334 -4.10 -2.99 29.03
CA ASP A 334 -4.55 -4.03 29.98
C ASP A 334 -3.42 -4.98 30.44
N LYS A 335 -2.32 -5.10 29.65
CA LYS A 335 -1.19 -5.99 30.03
C LYS A 335 -0.18 -5.35 30.98
N GLU A 336 -0.12 -4.01 31.06
CA GLU A 336 0.73 -3.31 32.03
C GLU A 336 0.14 -3.25 33.45
N GLU A 337 -1.17 -3.40 33.61
CA GLU A 337 -1.80 -3.44 34.93
C GLU A 337 -1.66 -4.82 35.60
N GLU A 338 -1.76 -5.91 34.83
CA GLU A 338 -1.56 -7.27 35.37
C GLU A 338 -0.10 -7.54 35.81
N SER A 339 0.89 -6.92 35.16
CA SER A 339 2.31 -7.09 35.55
C SER A 339 2.77 -6.23 36.71
N LYS A 340 1.92 -5.34 37.26
CA LYS A 340 2.20 -4.52 38.46
C LYS A 340 1.51 -5.05 39.71
N GLU A 341 0.65 -6.07 39.59
CA GLU A 341 -0.02 -6.72 40.69
C GLU A 341 0.62 -8.07 41.06
N GLU A 342 1.64 -8.55 40.33
CA GLU A 342 2.53 -9.65 40.76
C GLU A 342 3.88 -9.11 41.28
#